data_87b27948d18a14efa4dba64af7babce7
#
_entry.id   87b27948d18a14efa4dba64af7babce7
#
_cell.length_a   1.000
_cell.length_b   1.000
_cell.length_c   1.000
_cell.angle_alpha   90.00
_cell.angle_beta   90.00
_cell.angle_gamma   90.00
#
_symmetry.space_group_name_H-M   'P 1'
#
loop_
_entity.id
_entity.type
_entity.pdbx_description
1 polymer ?
#
loop_
_entity_poly.entity_id
_entity_poly.type
_entity_poly.pdbx_seq_one_letter_code
_entity_poly.pdbx_strand_id
1 'polypeptide(L)'
;MGVSTQVYPERGLPELTGDARVDRWREHRAKVRAELVEATLNAIDELGPDLSIDDVLKSAGISRPKLYRFFTDKEALFAAVAMRVQELVVERVVSNIDLSVSLLELFRTGMAGYVDLVDERPNLVRFLLGVQYVNATSLIESGRPLSDAIAQLVGSVFSSRGGNADHIEYVIDAMLASTGIAVLRWFDEPVISKEALVDELVVYVWGGLAASAKARGVELNPDDPILLPTD
;
A
#
# COMPACT_ATOMS: atom_id res chain seq x y z
N MET A 1 -31.02 -12.90 -30.88
CA MET A 1 -31.35 -12.15 -29.66
C MET A 1 -30.03 -11.84 -28.96
N GLY A 2 -29.49 -10.65 -29.20
CA GLY A 2 -28.20 -10.22 -28.63
C GLY A 2 -28.44 -9.56 -27.27
N VAL A 3 -27.79 -10.09 -26.24
CA VAL A 3 -27.78 -9.46 -24.93
C VAL A 3 -26.75 -8.32 -24.97
N SER A 4 -27.26 -7.09 -24.96
CA SER A 4 -26.43 -5.88 -24.88
C SER A 4 -25.85 -5.79 -23.45
N THR A 5 -24.58 -6.09 -23.31
CA THR A 5 -23.85 -5.84 -22.06
C THR A 5 -23.64 -4.34 -21.94
N GLN A 6 -24.45 -3.71 -21.12
CA GLN A 6 -24.31 -2.29 -20.79
C GLN A 6 -23.08 -2.15 -19.86
N VAL A 7 -21.95 -1.78 -20.45
CA VAL A 7 -20.75 -1.36 -19.72
C VAL A 7 -21.06 -0.03 -19.07
N TYR A 8 -21.19 0.00 -17.73
CA TYR A 8 -21.24 1.25 -16.99
C TYR A 8 -19.83 1.84 -16.98
N PRO A 9 -19.63 3.07 -17.48
CA PRO A 9 -18.32 3.70 -17.38
C PRO A 9 -17.99 3.94 -15.90
N GLU A 10 -16.79 3.56 -15.52
CA GLU A 10 -16.19 3.96 -14.26
C GLU A 10 -16.34 5.47 -14.12
N ARG A 11 -17.00 5.93 -13.06
CA ARG A 11 -17.09 7.35 -12.74
C ARG A 11 -15.76 7.78 -12.11
N GLY A 12 -14.73 7.90 -12.95
CA GLY A 12 -13.58 8.72 -12.64
C GLY A 12 -14.07 10.11 -12.23
N LEU A 13 -13.39 10.76 -11.30
CA LEU A 13 -13.71 12.16 -10.94
C LEU A 13 -13.73 12.97 -12.24
N PRO A 14 -14.84 13.66 -12.59
CA PRO A 14 -14.87 14.43 -13.83
C PRO A 14 -13.78 15.50 -13.77
N GLU A 15 -13.10 15.74 -14.89
CA GLU A 15 -12.09 16.78 -15.05
C GLU A 15 -12.62 18.14 -14.55
N LEU A 16 -11.71 18.99 -14.04
CA LEU A 16 -12.02 20.34 -13.59
C LEU A 16 -12.76 21.10 -14.71
N THR A 17 -14.02 21.43 -14.48
CA THR A 17 -14.88 22.01 -15.53
C THR A 17 -14.76 23.53 -15.63
N GLY A 18 -13.90 24.17 -14.81
CA GLY A 18 -13.78 25.64 -14.72
C GLY A 18 -14.96 26.33 -13.98
N ASP A 19 -15.95 25.56 -13.52
CA ASP A 19 -17.02 26.07 -12.64
C ASP A 19 -16.61 25.91 -11.17
N ALA A 20 -16.20 27.01 -10.55
CA ALA A 20 -15.76 27.07 -9.16
C ALA A 20 -16.81 26.57 -8.13
N ARG A 21 -18.09 26.47 -8.50
CA ARG A 21 -19.13 25.88 -7.62
C ARG A 21 -19.12 24.36 -7.69
N VAL A 22 -18.97 23.81 -8.87
CA VAL A 22 -18.90 22.36 -9.12
C VAL A 22 -17.62 21.80 -8.47
N ASP A 23 -16.51 22.52 -8.63
CA ASP A 23 -15.22 22.11 -8.08
C ASP A 23 -15.24 22.10 -6.54
N ARG A 24 -15.74 23.18 -5.91
CA ARG A 24 -15.90 23.23 -4.44
C ARG A 24 -16.86 22.16 -3.90
N TRP A 25 -17.94 21.85 -4.62
CA TRP A 25 -18.85 20.79 -4.21
C TRP A 25 -18.19 19.41 -4.29
N ARG A 26 -17.38 19.19 -5.32
CA ARG A 26 -16.62 17.94 -5.51
C ARG A 26 -15.56 17.75 -4.45
N GLU A 27 -14.78 18.79 -4.17
CA GLU A 27 -13.78 18.80 -3.09
C GLU A 27 -14.44 18.52 -1.73
N HIS A 28 -15.54 19.22 -1.44
CA HIS A 28 -16.28 18.97 -0.20
C HIS A 28 -16.78 17.52 -0.10
N ARG A 29 -17.31 16.97 -1.21
CA ARG A 29 -17.77 15.58 -1.24
C ARG A 29 -16.62 14.59 -1.03
N ALA A 30 -15.48 14.82 -1.66
CA ALA A 30 -14.28 13.99 -1.49
C ALA A 30 -13.77 14.04 -0.04
N LYS A 31 -13.72 15.24 0.55
CA LYS A 31 -13.33 15.45 1.94
C LYS A 31 -14.23 14.68 2.91
N VAL A 32 -15.55 14.82 2.80
CA VAL A 32 -16.49 14.11 3.68
C VAL A 32 -16.37 12.59 3.49
N ARG A 33 -16.15 12.11 2.26
CA ARG A 33 -15.94 10.69 1.99
C ARG A 33 -14.67 10.19 2.68
N ALA A 34 -13.57 10.93 2.62
CA ALA A 34 -12.33 10.61 3.32
C ALA A 34 -12.51 10.60 4.85
N GLU A 35 -13.21 11.60 5.42
CA GLU A 35 -13.53 11.65 6.86
C GLU A 35 -14.33 10.42 7.32
N LEU A 36 -15.24 9.91 6.48
CA LEU A 36 -16.00 8.69 6.77
C LEU A 36 -15.13 7.43 6.73
N VAL A 37 -14.18 7.36 5.81
CA VAL A 37 -13.19 6.27 5.76
C VAL A 37 -12.30 6.30 7.00
N GLU A 38 -11.76 7.45 7.39
CA GLU A 38 -10.92 7.57 8.60
C GLU A 38 -11.72 7.24 9.88
N ALA A 39 -12.97 7.70 9.99
CA ALA A 39 -13.83 7.33 11.13
C ALA A 39 -14.08 5.81 11.19
N THR A 40 -14.21 5.15 10.03
CA THR A 40 -14.36 3.70 9.96
C THR A 40 -13.07 2.99 10.35
N LEU A 41 -11.91 3.49 9.91
CA LEU A 41 -10.59 2.96 10.32
C LEU A 41 -10.42 3.02 11.84
N ASN A 42 -10.73 4.17 12.45
CA ASN A 42 -10.66 4.34 13.89
C ASN A 42 -11.63 3.37 14.62
N ALA A 43 -12.84 3.19 14.09
CA ALA A 43 -13.78 2.23 14.64
C ALA A 43 -13.26 0.78 14.54
N ILE A 44 -12.57 0.40 13.47
CA ILE A 44 -11.92 -0.92 13.33
C ILE A 44 -10.84 -1.10 14.40
N ASP A 45 -9.99 -0.09 14.61
CA ASP A 45 -8.94 -0.17 15.63
C ASP A 45 -9.52 -0.33 17.05
N GLU A 46 -10.58 0.41 17.36
CA GLU A 46 -11.19 0.43 18.69
C GLU A 46 -12.09 -0.78 18.98
N LEU A 47 -12.90 -1.20 18.01
CA LEU A 47 -13.97 -2.18 18.19
C LEU A 47 -13.63 -3.55 17.58
N GLY A 48 -12.61 -3.63 16.74
CA GLY A 48 -12.20 -4.84 16.05
C GLY A 48 -12.69 -4.93 14.61
N PRO A 49 -12.25 -5.99 13.86
CA PRO A 49 -12.47 -6.13 12.43
C PRO A 49 -13.92 -6.44 12.03
N ASP A 50 -14.72 -7.01 12.93
CA ASP A 50 -16.07 -7.52 12.66
C ASP A 50 -17.18 -6.48 12.93
N LEU A 51 -16.84 -5.19 12.85
CA LEU A 51 -17.76 -4.11 13.15
C LEU A 51 -18.97 -4.07 12.19
N SER A 52 -20.12 -3.65 12.74
CA SER A 52 -21.34 -3.43 11.99
C SER A 52 -21.40 -2.02 11.39
N ILE A 53 -22.31 -1.80 10.44
CA ILE A 53 -22.58 -0.43 9.95
C ILE A 53 -23.07 0.50 11.09
N ASP A 54 -23.79 -0.03 12.07
CA ASP A 54 -24.27 0.79 13.20
C ASP A 54 -23.11 1.25 14.09
N ASP A 55 -22.07 0.46 14.25
CA ASP A 55 -20.83 0.85 14.93
C ASP A 55 -20.14 1.99 14.19
N VAL A 56 -20.03 1.88 12.85
CA VAL A 56 -19.48 2.96 12.01
C VAL A 56 -20.31 4.23 12.14
N LEU A 57 -21.64 4.16 12.09
CA LEU A 57 -22.50 5.32 12.22
C LEU A 57 -22.34 6.01 13.57
N LYS A 58 -22.22 5.22 14.63
CA LYS A 58 -21.98 5.70 15.99
C LYS A 58 -20.62 6.38 16.12
N SER A 59 -19.57 5.75 15.65
CA SER A 59 -18.21 6.29 15.66
C SER A 59 -18.10 7.57 14.84
N ALA A 60 -18.66 7.59 13.62
CA ALA A 60 -18.63 8.76 12.74
C ALA A 60 -19.63 9.87 13.15
N GLY A 61 -20.52 9.63 14.11
CA GLY A 61 -21.54 10.60 14.54
C GLY A 61 -22.51 11.01 13.44
N ILE A 62 -22.87 10.08 12.53
CA ILE A 62 -23.74 10.36 11.38
C ILE A 62 -24.94 9.43 11.32
N SER A 63 -25.96 9.85 10.57
CA SER A 63 -27.13 9.02 10.28
C SER A 63 -26.88 8.08 9.09
N ARG A 64 -27.57 6.93 9.06
CA ARG A 64 -27.54 5.95 7.98
C ARG A 64 -27.85 6.57 6.59
N PRO A 65 -28.86 7.45 6.42
CA PRO A 65 -29.10 8.14 5.16
C PRO A 65 -27.93 9.03 4.70
N LYS A 66 -27.18 9.64 5.65
CA LYS A 66 -26.01 10.44 5.33
C LYS A 66 -24.88 9.56 4.79
N LEU A 67 -24.60 8.39 5.38
CA LEU A 67 -23.59 7.45 4.91
C LEU A 67 -23.87 7.02 3.46
N TYR A 68 -25.12 6.58 3.17
CA TYR A 68 -25.51 6.08 1.86
C TYR A 68 -25.61 7.15 0.74
N ARG A 69 -25.41 8.42 1.08
CA ARG A 69 -25.17 9.47 0.08
C ARG A 69 -23.74 9.45 -0.48
N PHE A 70 -22.79 8.84 0.22
CA PHE A 70 -21.38 8.77 -0.15
C PHE A 70 -20.94 7.37 -0.59
N PHE A 71 -21.56 6.33 -0.07
CA PHE A 71 -21.28 4.93 -0.38
C PHE A 71 -22.58 4.23 -0.77
N THR A 72 -22.55 3.44 -1.84
CA THR A 72 -23.74 2.73 -2.35
C THR A 72 -24.22 1.66 -1.38
N ASP A 73 -23.29 1.01 -0.70
CA ASP A 73 -23.49 -0.12 0.20
C ASP A 73 -22.34 -0.23 1.21
N LYS A 74 -22.39 -1.24 2.07
CA LYS A 74 -21.34 -1.56 3.04
C LYS A 74 -20.04 -1.95 2.33
N GLU A 75 -20.17 -2.69 1.26
CA GLU A 75 -19.07 -3.21 0.46
C GLU A 75 -18.23 -2.07 -0.14
N ALA A 76 -18.89 -1.04 -0.68
CA ALA A 76 -18.22 0.14 -1.22
C ALA A 76 -17.48 0.95 -0.15
N LEU A 77 -18.02 1.03 1.07
CA LEU A 77 -17.32 1.63 2.20
C LEU A 77 -16.09 0.81 2.58
N PHE A 78 -16.24 -0.50 2.75
CA PHE A 78 -15.16 -1.37 3.20
C PHE A 78 -14.06 -1.51 2.15
N ALA A 79 -14.39 -1.49 0.86
CA ALA A 79 -13.40 -1.40 -0.21
C ALA A 79 -12.59 -0.09 -0.13
N ALA A 80 -13.25 1.04 0.14
CA ALA A 80 -12.55 2.32 0.32
C ALA A 80 -11.66 2.32 1.58
N VAL A 81 -12.08 1.65 2.65
CA VAL A 81 -11.25 1.46 3.86
C VAL A 81 -10.04 0.59 3.54
N ALA A 82 -10.21 -0.52 2.82
CA ALA A 82 -9.10 -1.39 2.42
C ALA A 82 -8.08 -0.64 1.55
N MET A 83 -8.53 0.19 0.60
CA MET A 83 -7.64 1.05 -0.16
C MET A 83 -6.87 2.03 0.74
N ARG A 84 -7.55 2.64 1.73
CA ARG A 84 -6.89 3.57 2.65
C ARG A 84 -5.84 2.88 3.54
N VAL A 85 -6.09 1.64 3.97
CA VAL A 85 -5.08 0.85 4.71
C VAL A 85 -3.83 0.62 3.84
N GLN A 86 -4.00 0.35 2.56
CA GLN A 86 -2.87 0.19 1.63
C GLN A 86 -2.10 1.51 1.42
N GLU A 87 -2.81 2.65 1.32
CA GLU A 87 -2.17 3.97 1.32
C GLU A 87 -1.35 4.20 2.59
N LEU A 88 -1.86 3.80 3.78
CA LEU A 88 -1.11 3.87 5.04
C LEU A 88 0.17 3.03 5.01
N VAL A 89 0.15 1.85 4.37
CA VAL A 89 1.37 1.05 4.17
C VAL A 89 2.38 1.82 3.33
N VAL A 90 1.94 2.37 2.18
CA VAL A 90 2.81 3.18 1.31
C VAL A 90 3.35 4.39 2.06
N GLU A 91 2.48 5.15 2.74
CA GLU A 91 2.88 6.32 3.53
C GLU A 91 3.93 5.95 4.59
N ARG A 92 3.74 4.83 5.31
CA ARG A 92 4.68 4.37 6.33
C ARG A 92 6.03 3.96 5.74
N VAL A 93 6.04 3.26 4.61
CA VAL A 93 7.27 2.81 3.92
C VAL A 93 8.04 4.01 3.35
N VAL A 94 7.33 5.00 2.77
CA VAL A 94 7.98 6.12 2.08
C VAL A 94 8.22 7.36 2.96
N SER A 95 7.56 7.48 4.11
CA SER A 95 7.64 8.68 4.98
C SER A 95 9.04 8.98 5.51
N ASN A 96 9.90 7.97 5.56
CA ASN A 96 11.26 8.05 6.09
C ASN A 96 12.31 7.79 5.00
N ILE A 97 11.96 7.98 3.72
CA ILE A 97 12.93 7.82 2.64
C ILE A 97 14.00 8.91 2.75
N ASP A 98 15.22 8.48 3.04
CA ASP A 98 16.43 9.27 2.96
C ASP A 98 17.31 8.71 1.84
N LEU A 99 17.45 9.47 0.76
CA LEU A 99 18.28 9.06 -0.39
C LEU A 99 19.78 9.25 -0.14
N SER A 100 20.17 9.80 1.00
CA SER A 100 21.57 9.95 1.41
C SER A 100 22.15 8.67 2.04
N VAL A 101 21.27 7.73 2.46
CA VAL A 101 21.69 6.45 3.01
C VAL A 101 21.93 5.41 1.89
N SER A 102 22.47 4.25 2.24
CA SER A 102 22.64 3.16 1.28
C SER A 102 21.29 2.53 0.91
N LEU A 103 21.26 1.83 -0.24
CA LEU A 103 20.07 1.11 -0.68
C LEU A 103 19.65 0.02 0.33
N LEU A 104 20.62 -0.63 0.97
CA LEU A 104 20.35 -1.63 2.03
C LEU A 104 19.65 -0.99 3.23
N GLU A 105 20.13 0.18 3.68
CA GLU A 105 19.54 0.88 4.83
C GLU A 105 18.15 1.43 4.50
N LEU A 106 17.94 1.87 3.26
CA LEU A 106 16.60 2.27 2.80
C LEU A 106 15.62 1.09 2.87
N PHE A 107 16.01 -0.10 2.40
CA PHE A 107 15.17 -1.29 2.51
C PHE A 107 14.91 -1.69 3.96
N ARG A 108 15.92 -1.60 4.82
CA ARG A 108 15.78 -1.86 6.27
C ARG A 108 14.74 -0.93 6.91
N THR A 109 14.85 0.36 6.64
CA THR A 109 13.92 1.37 7.17
C THR A 109 12.49 1.16 6.67
N GLY A 110 12.32 0.91 5.38
CA GLY A 110 11.00 0.61 4.80
C GLY A 110 10.39 -0.67 5.36
N MET A 111 11.20 -1.71 5.51
CA MET A 111 10.78 -3.00 6.08
C MET A 111 10.36 -2.86 7.54
N ALA A 112 11.16 -2.17 8.36
CA ALA A 112 10.85 -1.90 9.75
C ALA A 112 9.53 -1.12 9.86
N GLY A 113 9.35 -0.07 9.06
CA GLY A 113 8.11 0.70 9.03
C GLY A 113 6.88 -0.13 8.67
N TYR A 114 7.02 -1.07 7.73
CA TYR A 114 5.92 -1.99 7.38
C TYR A 114 5.59 -2.97 8.52
N VAL A 115 6.60 -3.59 9.12
CA VAL A 115 6.41 -4.54 10.24
C VAL A 115 5.84 -3.81 11.46
N ASP A 116 6.31 -2.59 11.74
CA ASP A 116 5.76 -1.74 12.81
C ASP A 116 4.28 -1.43 12.59
N LEU A 117 3.86 -1.07 11.38
CA LEU A 117 2.46 -0.79 11.07
C LEU A 117 1.57 -2.02 11.32
N VAL A 118 2.03 -3.22 10.94
CA VAL A 118 1.32 -4.49 11.16
C VAL A 118 1.19 -4.80 12.64
N ASP A 119 2.25 -4.57 13.43
CA ASP A 119 2.29 -4.80 14.88
C ASP A 119 1.42 -3.79 15.65
N GLU A 120 1.47 -2.51 15.26
CA GLU A 120 0.73 -1.42 15.92
C GLU A 120 -0.78 -1.47 15.65
N ARG A 121 -1.22 -1.99 14.49
CA ARG A 121 -2.62 -1.96 14.06
C ARG A 121 -3.18 -3.34 13.69
N PRO A 122 -3.20 -4.29 14.64
CA PRO A 122 -3.58 -5.68 14.36
C PRO A 122 -5.03 -5.83 13.88
N ASN A 123 -5.94 -4.96 14.30
CA ASN A 123 -7.34 -5.00 13.89
C ASN A 123 -7.52 -4.64 12.41
N LEU A 124 -6.71 -3.70 11.88
CA LEU A 124 -6.72 -3.40 10.45
C LEU A 124 -6.21 -4.57 9.61
N VAL A 125 -5.16 -5.26 10.06
CA VAL A 125 -4.64 -6.45 9.39
C VAL A 125 -5.70 -7.55 9.34
N ARG A 126 -6.34 -7.85 10.48
CA ARG A 126 -7.45 -8.82 10.54
C ARG A 126 -8.63 -8.42 9.69
N PHE A 127 -8.97 -7.13 9.66
CA PHE A 127 -10.01 -6.59 8.78
C PHE A 127 -9.69 -6.88 7.31
N LEU A 128 -8.48 -6.56 6.85
CA LEU A 128 -8.07 -6.82 5.46
C LEU A 128 -8.13 -8.31 5.10
N LEU A 129 -7.70 -9.19 6.00
CA LEU A 129 -7.74 -10.64 5.80
C LEU A 129 -9.17 -11.19 5.81
N GLY A 130 -10.08 -10.56 6.55
CA GLY A 130 -11.49 -10.96 6.67
C GLY A 130 -12.42 -10.38 5.61
N VAL A 131 -11.99 -9.35 4.86
CA VAL A 131 -12.84 -8.71 3.84
C VAL A 131 -12.96 -9.62 2.62
N GLN A 132 -14.10 -10.25 2.43
CA GLN A 132 -14.41 -11.14 1.29
C GLN A 132 -14.36 -10.44 -0.09
N TYR A 133 -14.29 -9.10 -0.11
CA TYR A 133 -14.28 -8.27 -1.32
C TYR A 133 -12.88 -7.88 -1.78
N VAL A 134 -11.85 -8.16 -0.97
CA VAL A 134 -10.44 -7.96 -1.34
C VAL A 134 -9.98 -9.24 -2.03
N ASN A 135 -10.15 -9.32 -3.34
CA ASN A 135 -9.61 -10.41 -4.14
C ASN A 135 -8.13 -10.19 -4.47
N ALA A 136 -7.43 -11.24 -4.91
CA ALA A 136 -6.02 -11.16 -5.26
C ALA A 136 -5.71 -10.07 -6.30
N THR A 137 -6.62 -9.83 -7.26
CA THR A 137 -6.47 -8.80 -8.27
C THR A 137 -6.47 -7.40 -7.65
N SER A 138 -7.41 -7.12 -6.73
CA SER A 138 -7.46 -5.83 -6.04
C SER A 138 -6.24 -5.57 -5.17
N LEU A 139 -5.70 -6.61 -4.52
CA LEU A 139 -4.46 -6.51 -3.74
C LEU A 139 -3.26 -6.19 -4.65
N ILE A 140 -3.16 -6.84 -5.81
CA ILE A 140 -2.11 -6.58 -6.79
C ILE A 140 -2.23 -5.15 -7.34
N GLU A 141 -3.44 -4.75 -7.77
CA GLU A 141 -3.68 -3.42 -8.34
C GLU A 141 -3.36 -2.29 -7.37
N SER A 142 -3.72 -2.44 -6.10
CA SER A 142 -3.45 -1.43 -5.07
C SER A 142 -2.01 -1.43 -4.56
N GLY A 143 -1.28 -2.55 -4.66
CA GLY A 143 0.16 -2.62 -4.40
C GLY A 143 1.03 -2.05 -5.53
N ARG A 144 0.48 -1.94 -6.75
CA ARG A 144 1.23 -1.47 -7.92
C ARG A 144 1.94 -0.13 -7.74
N PRO A 145 1.33 0.93 -7.21
CA PRO A 145 2.03 2.21 -7.05
C PRO A 145 3.30 2.10 -6.23
N LEU A 146 3.31 1.27 -5.18
CA LEU A 146 4.50 1.01 -4.38
C LEU A 146 5.53 0.19 -5.17
N SER A 147 5.09 -0.88 -5.82
CA SER A 147 5.95 -1.73 -6.66
C SER A 147 6.61 -0.92 -7.77
N ASP A 148 5.84 -0.12 -8.50
CA ASP A 148 6.33 0.73 -9.59
C ASP A 148 7.34 1.78 -9.08
N ALA A 149 7.08 2.41 -7.93
CA ALA A 149 8.00 3.38 -7.33
C ALA A 149 9.34 2.73 -6.93
N ILE A 150 9.30 1.55 -6.31
CA ILE A 150 10.51 0.80 -5.95
C ILE A 150 11.23 0.32 -7.20
N ALA A 151 10.51 -0.18 -8.21
CA ALA A 151 11.08 -0.63 -9.47
C ALA A 151 11.78 0.51 -10.22
N GLN A 152 11.20 1.72 -10.23
CA GLN A 152 11.82 2.91 -10.79
C GLN A 152 13.10 3.30 -10.06
N LEU A 153 13.08 3.30 -8.71
CA LEU A 153 14.26 3.60 -7.90
C LEU A 153 15.39 2.60 -8.17
N VAL A 154 15.10 1.31 -8.05
CA VAL A 154 16.07 0.23 -8.29
C VAL A 154 16.57 0.26 -9.74
N GLY A 155 15.68 0.48 -10.71
CA GLY A 155 16.02 0.61 -12.12
C GLY A 155 16.95 1.77 -12.40
N SER A 156 16.76 2.92 -11.75
CA SER A 156 17.66 4.07 -11.85
C SER A 156 19.04 3.78 -11.24
N VAL A 157 19.09 3.05 -10.12
CA VAL A 157 20.34 2.58 -9.50
C VAL A 157 21.10 1.64 -10.45
N PHE A 158 20.40 0.69 -11.10
CA PHE A 158 21.05 -0.23 -12.06
C PHE A 158 21.55 0.53 -13.28
N SER A 159 20.74 1.39 -13.87
CA SER A 159 21.09 2.18 -15.05
C SER A 159 22.28 3.11 -14.80
N SER A 160 22.34 3.76 -13.64
CA SER A 160 23.46 4.63 -13.26
C SER A 160 24.78 3.89 -13.12
N ARG A 161 24.73 2.56 -12.93
CA ARG A 161 25.90 1.65 -12.85
C ARG A 161 26.15 0.88 -14.15
N GLY A 162 25.51 1.29 -15.24
CA GLY A 162 25.69 0.69 -16.57
C GLY A 162 24.98 -0.65 -16.76
N GLY A 163 24.09 -1.02 -15.90
CA GLY A 163 23.30 -2.25 -15.99
C GLY A 163 21.98 -2.08 -16.73
N ASN A 164 21.37 -3.23 -17.07
CA ASN A 164 20.04 -3.28 -17.66
C ASN A 164 18.99 -3.39 -16.54
N ALA A 165 17.97 -2.56 -16.61
CA ALA A 165 16.84 -2.55 -15.69
C ALA A 165 15.55 -3.16 -16.28
N ASP A 166 15.61 -3.76 -17.48
CA ASP A 166 14.44 -4.33 -18.14
C ASP A 166 13.77 -5.38 -17.24
N HIS A 167 12.45 -5.24 -17.11
CA HIS A 167 11.61 -6.18 -16.36
C HIS A 167 11.97 -6.36 -14.89
N ILE A 168 12.56 -5.33 -14.25
CA ILE A 168 12.88 -5.35 -12.82
C ILE A 168 11.60 -5.39 -11.96
N GLU A 169 10.49 -4.88 -12.48
CA GLU A 169 9.18 -4.88 -11.82
C GLU A 169 8.74 -6.27 -11.36
N TYR A 170 8.99 -7.33 -12.14
CA TYR A 170 8.65 -8.70 -11.73
C TYR A 170 9.47 -9.19 -10.53
N VAL A 171 10.72 -8.74 -10.40
CA VAL A 171 11.56 -9.07 -9.25
C VAL A 171 11.04 -8.35 -8.00
N ILE A 172 10.68 -7.07 -8.14
CA ILE A 172 10.14 -6.27 -7.06
C ILE A 172 8.78 -6.81 -6.61
N ASP A 173 7.87 -7.15 -7.53
CA ASP A 173 6.58 -7.76 -7.21
C ASP A 173 6.75 -9.07 -6.41
N ALA A 174 7.68 -9.94 -6.84
CA ALA A 174 7.96 -11.19 -6.14
C ALA A 174 8.53 -10.95 -4.72
N MET A 175 9.41 -9.96 -4.55
CA MET A 175 9.96 -9.59 -3.24
C MET A 175 8.88 -9.02 -2.32
N LEU A 176 8.04 -8.12 -2.81
CA LEU A 176 6.94 -7.54 -2.02
C LEU A 176 5.92 -8.61 -1.62
N ALA A 177 5.52 -9.48 -2.54
CA ALA A 177 4.57 -10.55 -2.26
C ALA A 177 5.10 -11.52 -1.20
N SER A 178 6.35 -11.98 -1.34
CA SER A 178 6.97 -12.91 -0.38
C SER A 178 7.18 -12.27 1.00
N THR A 179 7.58 -11.00 1.04
CA THR A 179 7.69 -10.20 2.27
C THR A 179 6.33 -10.08 2.96
N GLY A 180 5.29 -9.75 2.21
CA GLY A 180 3.92 -9.67 2.75
C GLY A 180 3.47 -10.98 3.40
N ILE A 181 3.70 -12.11 2.72
CA ILE A 181 3.36 -13.45 3.26
C ILE A 181 4.16 -13.75 4.54
N ALA A 182 5.46 -13.43 4.58
CA ALA A 182 6.29 -13.68 5.76
C ALA A 182 5.84 -12.84 6.97
N VAL A 183 5.52 -11.57 6.75
CA VAL A 183 5.02 -10.67 7.81
C VAL A 183 3.64 -11.13 8.30
N LEU A 184 2.72 -11.53 7.42
CA LEU A 184 1.43 -12.07 7.83
C LEU A 184 1.56 -13.38 8.62
N ARG A 185 2.51 -14.25 8.28
CA ARG A 185 2.80 -15.45 9.05
C ARG A 185 3.32 -15.10 10.45
N TRP A 186 4.24 -14.14 10.55
CA TRP A 186 4.74 -13.65 11.84
C TRP A 186 3.63 -13.02 12.68
N PHE A 187 2.74 -12.26 12.03
CA PHE A 187 1.59 -11.65 12.68
C PHE A 187 0.64 -12.67 13.31
N ASP A 188 0.43 -13.80 12.62
CA ASP A 188 -0.41 -14.91 13.13
C ASP A 188 0.27 -15.67 14.28
N GLU A 189 1.57 -15.94 14.15
CA GLU A 189 2.37 -16.69 15.14
C GLU A 189 3.77 -16.07 15.30
N PRO A 190 3.95 -15.09 16.21
CA PRO A 190 5.23 -14.36 16.39
C PRO A 190 6.26 -15.17 17.18
N VAL A 191 6.90 -16.16 16.53
CA VAL A 191 7.92 -17.02 17.14
C VAL A 191 9.29 -16.37 17.29
N ILE A 192 9.54 -15.26 16.58
CA ILE A 192 10.76 -14.45 16.66
C ILE A 192 10.40 -12.99 16.97
N SER A 193 11.37 -12.20 17.45
CA SER A 193 11.15 -10.79 17.67
C SER A 193 10.92 -10.04 16.35
N LYS A 194 10.31 -8.87 16.44
CA LYS A 194 10.08 -7.97 15.31
C LYS A 194 11.39 -7.60 14.60
N GLU A 195 12.42 -7.27 15.38
CA GLU A 195 13.75 -6.91 14.89
C GLU A 195 14.40 -8.09 14.15
N ALA A 196 14.29 -9.30 14.71
CA ALA A 196 14.80 -10.50 14.06
C ALA A 196 14.08 -10.80 12.74
N LEU A 197 12.76 -10.56 12.66
CA LEU A 197 12.02 -10.69 11.41
C LEU A 197 12.53 -9.69 10.36
N VAL A 198 12.71 -8.42 10.75
CA VAL A 198 13.23 -7.37 9.86
C VAL A 198 14.60 -7.77 9.34
N ASP A 199 15.50 -8.25 10.21
CA ASP A 199 16.85 -8.69 9.82
C ASP A 199 16.81 -9.81 8.78
N GLU A 200 16.01 -10.85 9.01
CA GLU A 200 15.84 -11.97 8.06
C GLU A 200 15.28 -11.50 6.71
N LEU A 201 14.27 -10.65 6.72
CA LEU A 201 13.65 -10.12 5.51
C LEU A 201 14.60 -9.21 4.71
N VAL A 202 15.40 -8.40 5.41
CA VAL A 202 16.42 -7.56 4.77
C VAL A 202 17.48 -8.43 4.10
N VAL A 203 17.97 -9.48 4.76
CA VAL A 203 18.93 -10.44 4.16
C VAL A 203 18.34 -11.10 2.92
N TYR A 204 17.09 -11.54 2.98
CA TYR A 204 16.40 -12.17 1.87
C TYR A 204 16.25 -11.21 0.67
N VAL A 205 15.69 -10.01 0.89
CA VAL A 205 15.46 -9.02 -0.16
C VAL A 205 16.77 -8.54 -0.76
N TRP A 206 17.77 -8.24 0.07
CA TRP A 206 19.10 -7.84 -0.40
C TRP A 206 19.77 -8.93 -1.23
N GLY A 207 19.76 -10.16 -0.76
CA GLY A 207 20.34 -11.30 -1.49
C GLY A 207 19.72 -11.50 -2.86
N GLY A 208 18.40 -11.42 -2.95
CA GLY A 208 17.67 -11.51 -4.22
C GLY A 208 17.97 -10.34 -5.15
N LEU A 209 18.00 -9.12 -4.61
CA LEU A 209 18.32 -7.93 -5.40
C LEU A 209 19.76 -7.94 -5.91
N ALA A 210 20.74 -8.28 -5.07
CA ALA A 210 22.14 -8.36 -5.45
C ALA A 210 22.38 -9.44 -6.51
N ALA A 211 21.73 -10.60 -6.39
CA ALA A 211 21.76 -11.65 -7.40
C ALA A 211 21.15 -11.19 -8.73
N SER A 212 20.02 -10.48 -8.66
CA SER A 212 19.35 -9.89 -9.82
C SER A 212 20.22 -8.82 -10.51
N ALA A 213 20.87 -7.96 -9.74
CA ALA A 213 21.81 -6.96 -10.24
C ALA A 213 23.01 -7.60 -10.95
N LYS A 214 23.62 -8.60 -10.33
CA LYS A 214 24.76 -9.33 -10.89
C LYS A 214 24.41 -10.00 -12.23
N ALA A 215 23.22 -10.57 -12.35
CA ALA A 215 22.73 -11.15 -13.60
C ALA A 215 22.55 -10.10 -14.71
N ARG A 216 22.45 -8.81 -14.36
CA ARG A 216 22.32 -7.66 -15.26
C ARG A 216 23.61 -6.86 -15.44
N GLY A 217 24.73 -7.38 -14.95
CA GLY A 217 26.04 -6.74 -15.08
C GLY A 217 26.35 -5.65 -14.06
N VAL A 218 25.54 -5.55 -12.98
CA VAL A 218 25.73 -4.59 -11.91
C VAL A 218 26.22 -5.28 -10.66
N GLU A 219 27.25 -4.75 -10.03
CA GLU A 219 27.67 -5.14 -8.67
C GLU A 219 27.09 -4.14 -7.67
N LEU A 220 26.32 -4.63 -6.70
CA LEU A 220 25.77 -3.83 -5.61
C LEU A 220 26.54 -4.12 -4.33
N ASN A 221 27.03 -3.08 -3.67
CA ASN A 221 27.58 -3.16 -2.33
C ASN A 221 26.55 -2.59 -1.33
N PRO A 222 26.39 -3.20 -0.15
CA PRO A 222 25.39 -2.75 0.84
C PRO A 222 25.60 -1.31 1.31
N ASP A 223 26.84 -0.83 1.32
CA ASP A 223 27.21 0.51 1.79
C ASP A 223 27.24 1.58 0.67
N ASP A 224 26.98 1.17 -0.58
CA ASP A 224 26.98 2.11 -1.71
C ASP A 224 25.83 3.10 -1.59
N PRO A 225 26.06 4.39 -1.90
CA PRO A 225 24.98 5.38 -1.93
C PRO A 225 23.97 5.05 -3.04
N ILE A 226 22.72 5.42 -2.83
CA ILE A 226 21.65 5.20 -3.82
C ILE A 226 21.96 5.95 -5.11
N LEU A 227 22.30 7.22 -4.99
CA LEU A 227 22.71 8.07 -6.10
C LEU A 227 24.23 8.18 -6.12
N LEU A 228 24.84 7.90 -7.29
CA LEU A 228 26.24 8.20 -7.48
C LEU A 228 26.42 9.72 -7.45
N PRO A 229 27.51 10.25 -6.84
CA PRO A 229 27.83 11.66 -6.94
C PRO A 229 27.86 12.06 -8.43
N THR A 230 27.12 13.09 -8.79
CA THR A 230 27.26 13.74 -10.10
C THR A 230 28.54 14.52 -10.10
N ASP A 231 29.48 14.14 -10.97
CA ASP A 231 30.73 14.88 -11.24
C ASP A 231 30.46 16.32 -11.72
#